data_ec3d9693618912c0a06677e0d9205177
#
_entry.id   ec3d9693618912c0a06677e0d9205177
#
_cell.length_a   1.000
_cell.length_b   1.000
_cell.length_c   1.000
_cell.angle_alpha   90.00
_cell.angle_beta   90.00
_cell.angle_gamma   90.00
#
_symmetry.space_group_name_H-M   'P 1'
#
loop_
_entity.id
_entity.type
_entity.pdbx_description
1 polymer ?
#
loop_
_entity_poly.entity_id
_entity_poly.type
_entity_poly.pdbx_seq_one_letter_code
_entity_poly.pdbx_strand_id
1 'polypeptide(L)'
;AKCTCKEKCSQYAVDEDCEVCAKDYKECAYINPSVKITINTPSGWHNDTTKVTVKVEDTIASGNFTIRTVKAKVGQNGSWTDITEDMYIEISENSTIYVQVTDQKGKTYEKNRYIKCFDFTKPTLNAAVSDGLLSIQAHDTDSGIKAIYVNGYEFTEHTNGALNIRLQQFDAGYQYFTISAMDNAGNTSEIYKTANPYYTDPENKDS
;
A
#
# COMPACT_ATOMS: atom_id res chain seq x y z
N ALA A 1 -46.74 7.81 21.44
CA ALA A 1 -46.39 7.94 20.01
C ALA A 1 -44.86 7.82 19.86
N LYS A 2 -44.43 7.24 18.75
CA LYS A 2 -43.00 7.14 18.43
C LYS A 2 -42.57 8.29 17.54
N CYS A 3 -41.35 8.77 17.70
CA CYS A 3 -40.75 9.73 16.80
C CYS A 3 -40.56 9.12 15.42
N THR A 4 -41.08 9.80 14.39
CA THR A 4 -41.00 9.36 12.98
C THR A 4 -40.10 10.26 12.14
N CYS A 5 -39.30 11.11 12.78
CA CYS A 5 -38.42 12.04 12.11
C CYS A 5 -37.40 11.37 11.20
N LYS A 6 -37.05 12.07 10.11
CA LYS A 6 -35.98 11.68 9.18
C LYS A 6 -34.72 12.49 9.39
N GLU A 7 -34.79 13.52 10.23
CA GLU A 7 -33.70 14.38 10.61
C GLU A 7 -33.88 14.84 12.05
N LYS A 8 -32.78 15.19 12.72
CA LYS A 8 -32.84 15.72 14.08
C LYS A 8 -33.53 17.08 14.06
N CYS A 9 -34.62 17.22 14.78
CA CYS A 9 -35.33 18.49 14.92
C CYS A 9 -34.52 19.50 15.76
N SER A 10 -34.71 20.77 15.44
CA SER A 10 -34.22 21.89 16.23
C SER A 10 -35.35 22.91 16.41
N GLN A 11 -35.14 23.92 17.27
CA GLN A 11 -36.16 24.95 17.48
C GLN A 11 -36.54 25.70 16.18
N TYR A 12 -35.66 25.70 15.18
CA TYR A 12 -35.88 26.37 13.89
C TYR A 12 -36.28 25.45 12.76
N ALA A 13 -36.23 24.14 13.00
CA ALA A 13 -36.54 23.11 11.99
C ALA A 13 -37.23 21.93 12.66
N VAL A 14 -38.55 22.06 12.89
CA VAL A 14 -39.39 21.03 13.51
C VAL A 14 -40.13 20.26 12.42
N ASP A 15 -40.13 18.92 12.51
CA ASP A 15 -40.94 18.07 11.67
C ASP A 15 -42.38 18.07 12.20
N GLU A 16 -43.25 18.83 11.55
CA GLU A 16 -44.64 18.95 11.95
C GLU A 16 -45.46 17.67 11.71
N ASP A 17 -44.96 16.78 10.85
CA ASP A 17 -45.61 15.49 10.61
C ASP A 17 -45.27 14.44 11.69
N CYS A 18 -44.31 14.72 12.54
CA CYS A 18 -44.01 13.88 13.66
C CYS A 18 -44.80 14.34 14.91
N GLU A 19 -45.71 13.50 15.38
CA GLU A 19 -46.57 13.83 16.53
C GLU A 19 -45.75 14.19 17.78
N VAL A 20 -44.62 13.53 18.01
CA VAL A 20 -43.80 13.79 19.16
C VAL A 20 -43.11 15.16 19.05
N CYS A 21 -42.48 15.44 17.94
CA CYS A 21 -41.73 16.67 17.73
C CYS A 21 -42.59 17.89 17.51
N ALA A 22 -43.77 17.71 16.91
CA ALA A 22 -44.74 18.80 16.76
C ALA A 22 -45.16 19.37 18.10
N LYS A 23 -45.21 18.54 19.15
CA LYS A 23 -45.53 18.97 20.51
C LYS A 23 -44.30 19.56 21.20
N ASP A 24 -43.16 18.93 21.10
CA ASP A 24 -41.88 19.36 21.68
C ASP A 24 -40.72 18.83 20.86
N TYR A 25 -40.05 19.71 20.14
CA TYR A 25 -38.90 19.34 19.31
C TYR A 25 -37.74 18.71 20.12
N LYS A 26 -37.65 19.01 21.42
CA LYS A 26 -36.64 18.47 22.33
C LYS A 26 -36.81 16.97 22.56
N GLU A 27 -38.00 16.43 22.32
CA GLU A 27 -38.30 15.01 22.46
C GLU A 27 -37.96 14.23 21.19
N CYS A 28 -37.31 14.86 20.20
CA CYS A 28 -36.89 14.20 18.96
C CYS A 28 -35.94 13.05 19.24
N ALA A 29 -36.36 11.84 18.88
CA ALA A 29 -35.59 10.62 19.09
C ALA A 29 -34.71 10.26 17.91
N TYR A 30 -34.68 11.08 16.87
CA TYR A 30 -33.82 10.84 15.73
C TYR A 30 -32.35 10.98 16.11
N ILE A 31 -31.55 9.98 15.75
CA ILE A 31 -30.12 9.99 15.97
C ILE A 31 -29.42 10.22 14.64
N ASN A 32 -28.66 11.30 14.54
CA ASN A 32 -27.84 11.56 13.36
C ASN A 32 -26.74 10.50 13.24
N PRO A 33 -26.54 9.94 12.06
CA PRO A 33 -25.41 9.03 11.87
C PRO A 33 -24.06 9.75 12.00
N SER A 34 -23.07 9.02 12.44
CA SER A 34 -21.67 9.48 12.46
C SER A 34 -20.90 8.66 11.42
N VAL A 35 -20.83 9.19 10.19
CA VAL A 35 -20.29 8.47 9.04
C VAL A 35 -18.76 8.60 8.99
N LYS A 36 -18.10 7.46 8.96
CA LYS A 36 -16.64 7.38 8.80
C LYS A 36 -16.31 6.69 7.50
N ILE A 37 -15.49 7.35 6.69
CA ILE A 37 -14.93 6.78 5.46
C ILE A 37 -13.47 6.42 5.76
N THR A 38 -13.08 5.18 5.54
CA THR A 38 -11.71 4.72 5.69
C THR A 38 -11.17 4.32 4.32
N ILE A 39 -10.07 4.96 3.93
CA ILE A 39 -9.33 4.65 2.70
C ILE A 39 -8.09 3.91 3.14
N ASN A 40 -7.99 2.62 2.82
CA ASN A 40 -6.93 1.76 3.32
C ASN A 40 -5.73 1.77 2.40
N THR A 41 -4.55 2.08 2.95
CA THR A 41 -3.30 1.91 2.22
C THR A 41 -3.03 0.42 2.03
N PRO A 42 -2.75 -0.04 0.80
CA PRO A 42 -2.38 -1.43 0.55
C PRO A 42 -1.17 -1.85 1.39
N SER A 43 -1.15 -3.10 1.84
CA SER A 43 -0.02 -3.63 2.58
C SER A 43 1.18 -3.87 1.67
N GLY A 44 2.39 -3.66 2.22
CA GLY A 44 3.63 -3.89 1.49
C GLY A 44 3.94 -2.83 0.43
N TRP A 45 4.99 -3.07 -0.32
CA TRP A 45 5.42 -2.22 -1.43
C TRP A 45 5.05 -2.86 -2.76
N HIS A 46 4.77 -2.03 -3.75
CA HIS A 46 4.28 -2.48 -5.06
C HIS A 46 5.04 -1.82 -6.19
N ASN A 47 5.18 -2.52 -7.30
CA ASN A 47 5.70 -1.99 -8.56
C ASN A 47 4.75 -2.26 -9.74
N ASP A 48 3.53 -2.65 -9.44
CA ASP A 48 2.45 -2.90 -10.40
C ASP A 48 1.14 -2.48 -9.75
N THR A 49 0.03 -2.59 -10.47
CA THR A 49 -1.29 -2.20 -9.97
C THR A 49 -1.65 -2.88 -8.67
N THR A 50 -2.31 -2.14 -7.80
CA THR A 50 -2.84 -2.67 -6.54
C THR A 50 -4.21 -2.06 -6.24
N LYS A 51 -4.93 -2.64 -5.30
CA LYS A 51 -6.26 -2.22 -4.91
C LYS A 51 -6.23 -1.38 -3.64
N VAL A 52 -6.87 -0.22 -3.68
CA VAL A 52 -7.14 0.60 -2.50
C VAL A 52 -8.57 0.32 -2.08
N THR A 53 -8.73 -0.31 -0.92
CA THR A 53 -10.06 -0.64 -0.39
C THR A 53 -10.63 0.52 0.40
N VAL A 54 -11.96 0.63 0.38
CA VAL A 54 -12.71 1.67 1.07
C VAL A 54 -13.70 1.01 2.02
N LYS A 55 -13.77 1.54 3.24
CA LYS A 55 -14.76 1.13 4.22
C LYS A 55 -15.59 2.35 4.61
N VAL A 56 -16.90 2.17 4.66
CA VAL A 56 -17.84 3.21 5.08
C VAL A 56 -18.70 2.64 6.19
N GLU A 57 -18.77 3.36 7.31
CA GLU A 57 -19.55 2.91 8.46
C GLU A 57 -20.21 4.08 9.19
N ASP A 58 -21.33 3.80 9.79
CA ASP A 58 -21.92 4.65 10.81
C ASP A 58 -21.37 4.19 12.17
N THR A 59 -20.48 4.97 12.76
CA THR A 59 -19.72 4.58 13.95
C THR A 59 -20.56 4.44 15.23
N ILE A 60 -21.75 5.02 15.23
CA ILE A 60 -22.65 4.97 16.41
C ILE A 60 -23.87 4.07 16.16
N ALA A 61 -23.92 3.37 15.03
CA ALA A 61 -25.01 2.47 14.69
C ALA A 61 -26.38 3.12 14.90
N SER A 62 -26.58 4.32 14.35
CA SER A 62 -27.79 5.12 14.56
C SER A 62 -29.05 4.46 14.00
N GLY A 63 -28.90 3.54 13.04
CA GLY A 63 -30.01 2.97 12.28
C GLY A 63 -30.54 3.88 11.18
N ASN A 64 -29.91 5.03 10.96
CA ASN A 64 -30.38 6.06 10.02
C ASN A 64 -29.41 6.32 8.86
N PHE A 65 -28.53 5.37 8.59
CA PHE A 65 -27.58 5.48 7.49
C PHE A 65 -27.63 4.23 6.61
N THR A 66 -27.84 4.46 5.33
CA THR A 66 -27.73 3.44 4.29
C THR A 66 -26.98 4.04 3.11
N ILE A 67 -26.08 3.30 2.53
CA ILE A 67 -25.32 3.72 1.37
C ILE A 67 -26.21 3.64 0.13
N ARG A 68 -26.31 4.76 -0.62
CA ARG A 68 -26.89 4.76 -1.97
C ARG A 68 -25.80 4.52 -3.00
N THR A 69 -24.74 5.33 -2.97
CA THR A 69 -23.60 5.21 -3.89
C THR A 69 -22.29 5.53 -3.17
N VAL A 70 -21.24 4.87 -3.61
CA VAL A 70 -19.86 5.19 -3.26
C VAL A 70 -19.11 5.41 -4.57
N LYS A 71 -18.47 6.56 -4.69
CA LYS A 71 -17.65 6.90 -5.85
C LYS A 71 -16.22 7.21 -5.40
N ALA A 72 -15.26 6.85 -6.22
CA ALA A 72 -13.86 7.14 -5.96
C ALA A 72 -13.19 7.66 -7.24
N LYS A 73 -12.16 8.48 -7.06
CA LYS A 73 -11.32 8.94 -8.15
C LYS A 73 -9.86 8.99 -7.71
N VAL A 74 -8.97 8.88 -8.69
CA VAL A 74 -7.53 8.94 -8.50
C VAL A 74 -7.06 10.33 -8.92
N GLY A 75 -6.54 11.09 -7.96
CA GLY A 75 -6.12 12.47 -8.19
C GLY A 75 -7.31 13.45 -8.26
N GLN A 76 -7.04 14.70 -7.99
CA GLN A 76 -8.06 15.75 -7.97
C GLN A 76 -8.78 15.88 -9.32
N ASN A 77 -8.07 15.69 -10.42
CA ASN A 77 -8.59 15.84 -11.78
C ASN A 77 -9.01 14.50 -12.41
N GLY A 78 -9.00 13.41 -11.63
CA GLY A 78 -9.45 12.11 -12.09
C GLY A 78 -10.94 12.05 -12.31
N SER A 79 -11.40 11.03 -13.04
CA SER A 79 -12.82 10.77 -13.25
C SER A 79 -13.39 9.91 -12.14
N TRP A 80 -14.59 10.23 -11.68
CA TRP A 80 -15.29 9.44 -10.67
C TRP A 80 -15.67 8.06 -11.22
N THR A 81 -15.39 7.03 -10.44
CA THR A 81 -15.77 5.65 -10.71
C THR A 81 -16.73 5.19 -9.62
N ASP A 82 -17.83 4.56 -10.00
CA ASP A 82 -18.76 3.97 -9.05
C ASP A 82 -18.16 2.69 -8.48
N ILE A 83 -17.94 2.67 -7.18
CA ILE A 83 -17.37 1.52 -6.45
C ILE A 83 -18.34 0.97 -5.40
N THR A 84 -19.63 1.26 -5.53
CA THR A 84 -20.66 0.90 -4.53
C THR A 84 -20.67 -0.60 -4.20
N GLU A 85 -20.47 -1.46 -5.18
CA GLU A 85 -20.48 -2.91 -4.99
C GLU A 85 -19.09 -3.44 -4.58
N ASP A 86 -18.06 -3.00 -5.27
CA ASP A 86 -16.70 -3.55 -5.11
C ASP A 86 -15.95 -2.98 -3.92
N MET A 87 -16.20 -1.71 -3.60
CA MET A 87 -15.58 -0.98 -2.50
C MET A 87 -14.06 -0.95 -2.58
N TYR A 88 -13.51 -0.89 -3.80
CA TYR A 88 -12.10 -0.65 -4.04
C TYR A 88 -11.90 0.08 -5.37
N ILE A 89 -10.74 0.71 -5.50
CA ILE A 89 -10.27 1.30 -6.75
C ILE A 89 -8.83 0.83 -7.00
N GLU A 90 -8.50 0.54 -8.26
CA GLU A 90 -7.14 0.16 -8.63
C GLU A 90 -6.29 1.39 -8.90
N ILE A 91 -5.04 1.36 -8.42
CA ILE A 91 -4.06 2.40 -8.69
C ILE A 91 -2.77 1.77 -9.19
N SER A 92 -2.01 2.53 -9.96
CA SER A 92 -0.74 2.08 -10.55
C SER A 92 0.45 2.94 -10.14
N GLU A 93 0.22 3.96 -9.32
CA GLU A 93 1.26 4.85 -8.79
C GLU A 93 0.79 5.50 -7.50
N ASN A 94 1.72 6.07 -6.74
CA ASN A 94 1.39 6.83 -5.55
C ASN A 94 0.45 7.98 -5.93
N SER A 95 -0.68 8.07 -5.26
CA SER A 95 -1.77 8.96 -5.66
C SER A 95 -2.63 9.35 -4.47
N THR A 96 -3.31 10.48 -4.57
CA THR A 96 -4.38 10.83 -3.62
C THR A 96 -5.69 10.26 -4.11
N ILE A 97 -6.35 9.49 -3.26
CA ILE A 97 -7.66 8.90 -3.55
C ILE A 97 -8.73 9.78 -2.91
N TYR A 98 -9.74 10.11 -3.72
CA TYR A 98 -10.91 10.88 -3.29
C TYR A 98 -12.11 9.95 -3.28
N VAL A 99 -12.87 9.95 -2.18
CA VAL A 99 -14.07 9.13 -2.03
C VAL A 99 -15.24 10.03 -1.68
N GLN A 100 -16.37 9.79 -2.36
CA GLN A 100 -17.63 10.47 -2.11
C GLN A 100 -18.70 9.42 -1.86
N VAL A 101 -19.36 9.52 -0.72
CA VAL A 101 -20.47 8.64 -0.33
C VAL A 101 -21.76 9.46 -0.37
N THR A 102 -22.81 8.88 -0.95
CA THR A 102 -24.15 9.46 -0.94
C THR A 102 -25.06 8.50 -0.17
N ASP A 103 -25.75 9.00 0.84
CA ASP A 103 -26.68 8.19 1.62
C ASP A 103 -28.08 8.14 1.01
N GLN A 104 -29.00 7.45 1.67
CA GLN A 104 -30.39 7.27 1.22
C GLN A 104 -31.19 8.57 1.13
N LYS A 105 -30.72 9.62 1.81
CA LYS A 105 -31.37 10.94 1.78
C LYS A 105 -30.79 11.86 0.70
N GLY A 106 -29.70 11.43 0.04
CA GLY A 106 -28.97 12.25 -0.90
C GLY A 106 -27.89 13.10 -0.26
N LYS A 107 -27.63 12.96 1.04
CA LYS A 107 -26.53 13.65 1.70
C LYS A 107 -25.20 13.04 1.28
N THR A 108 -24.21 13.89 1.03
CA THR A 108 -22.87 13.47 0.60
C THR A 108 -21.85 13.62 1.72
N TYR A 109 -20.90 12.70 1.72
CA TYR A 109 -19.78 12.66 2.64
C TYR A 109 -18.52 12.46 1.81
N GLU A 110 -17.45 13.16 2.12
CA GLU A 110 -16.23 13.12 1.33
C GLU A 110 -15.01 12.87 2.22
N LYS A 111 -14.05 12.15 1.67
CA LYS A 111 -12.74 11.96 2.27
C LYS A 111 -11.70 11.76 1.18
N ASN A 112 -10.48 12.20 1.45
CA ASN A 112 -9.34 11.90 0.59
C ASN A 112 -8.16 11.44 1.44
N ARG A 113 -7.27 10.68 0.81
CA ARG A 113 -6.04 10.22 1.43
C ARG A 113 -4.97 10.02 0.37
N TYR A 114 -3.75 10.49 0.67
CA TYR A 114 -2.59 10.17 -0.16
C TYR A 114 -2.14 8.75 0.15
N ILE A 115 -2.02 7.94 -0.90
CA ILE A 115 -1.57 6.55 -0.82
C ILE A 115 -0.14 6.48 -1.33
N LYS A 116 0.76 6.07 -0.46
CA LYS A 116 2.16 5.84 -0.78
C LYS A 116 2.49 4.37 -0.53
N CYS A 117 2.57 3.58 -1.60
CA CYS A 117 2.89 2.17 -1.51
C CYS A 117 3.66 1.66 -2.74
N PHE A 118 4.09 2.55 -3.63
CA PHE A 118 4.81 2.18 -4.85
C PHE A 118 6.26 2.59 -4.79
N ASP A 119 7.11 1.72 -5.30
CA ASP A 119 8.52 1.95 -5.54
C ASP A 119 8.84 1.39 -6.92
N PHE A 120 9.23 2.26 -7.85
CA PHE A 120 9.63 1.88 -9.21
C PHE A 120 11.12 2.01 -9.43
N THR A 121 11.87 2.43 -8.41
CA THR A 121 13.30 2.67 -8.50
C THR A 121 14.06 1.38 -8.23
N LYS A 122 14.90 0.98 -9.18
CA LYS A 122 15.74 -0.20 -9.02
C LYS A 122 16.79 0.04 -7.93
N PRO A 123 17.12 -0.97 -7.12
CA PRO A 123 18.25 -0.86 -6.21
C PRO A 123 19.57 -0.80 -6.97
N THR A 124 20.59 -0.30 -6.31
CA THR A 124 21.98 -0.29 -6.80
C THR A 124 22.84 -1.14 -5.90
N LEU A 125 23.98 -1.61 -6.41
CA LEU A 125 24.93 -2.35 -5.57
C LEU A 125 26.35 -2.19 -6.07
N ASN A 126 27.29 -2.37 -5.12
CA ASN A 126 28.71 -2.54 -5.36
C ASN A 126 29.18 -3.79 -4.65
N ALA A 127 30.22 -4.42 -5.16
CA ALA A 127 30.83 -5.58 -4.53
C ALA A 127 32.34 -5.58 -4.76
N ALA A 128 33.06 -6.15 -3.81
CA ALA A 128 34.49 -6.31 -3.89
C ALA A 128 34.93 -7.63 -3.26
N VAL A 129 35.98 -8.21 -3.80
CA VAL A 129 36.58 -9.41 -3.25
C VAL A 129 37.93 -9.03 -2.60
N SER A 130 38.04 -9.31 -1.31
CA SER A 130 39.29 -9.04 -0.55
C SER A 130 39.37 -9.97 0.65
N ASP A 131 40.56 -10.45 0.92
CA ASP A 131 40.87 -11.28 2.12
C ASP A 131 39.93 -12.49 2.28
N GLY A 132 39.60 -13.16 1.19
CA GLY A 132 38.73 -14.34 1.21
C GLY A 132 37.26 -14.04 1.42
N LEU A 133 36.87 -12.78 1.30
CA LEU A 133 35.47 -12.34 1.44
C LEU A 133 34.98 -11.67 0.17
N LEU A 134 33.73 -11.98 -0.18
CA LEU A 134 32.92 -11.19 -1.12
C LEU A 134 32.07 -10.23 -0.29
N SER A 135 32.38 -8.94 -0.38
CA SER A 135 31.67 -7.90 0.35
C SER A 135 30.74 -7.16 -0.61
N ILE A 136 29.45 -7.17 -0.29
CA ILE A 136 28.40 -6.58 -1.12
C ILE A 136 27.72 -5.46 -0.34
N GLN A 137 27.51 -4.32 -0.98
CA GLN A 137 26.68 -3.25 -0.45
C GLN A 137 25.61 -2.90 -1.49
N ALA A 138 24.37 -3.27 -1.17
CA ALA A 138 23.20 -2.89 -1.95
C ALA A 138 22.54 -1.68 -1.29
N HIS A 139 21.87 -0.87 -2.10
CA HIS A 139 21.18 0.33 -1.64
C HIS A 139 19.88 0.52 -2.41
N ASP A 140 18.81 0.89 -1.67
CA ASP A 140 17.53 1.27 -2.26
C ASP A 140 16.95 2.44 -1.47
N THR A 141 16.55 3.50 -2.20
CA THR A 141 16.11 4.76 -1.59
C THR A 141 14.68 4.74 -1.06
N ASP A 142 13.83 3.84 -1.56
CA ASP A 142 12.40 3.86 -1.26
C ASP A 142 11.96 2.69 -0.39
N SER A 143 11.85 1.49 -0.96
CA SER A 143 11.30 0.33 -0.25
C SER A 143 12.34 -0.46 0.58
N GLY A 144 13.62 -0.23 0.32
CA GLY A 144 14.69 -0.97 0.99
C GLY A 144 15.01 -2.31 0.33
N ILE A 145 16.14 -2.90 0.69
CA ILE A 145 16.60 -4.16 0.13
C ILE A 145 15.87 -5.35 0.75
N LYS A 146 15.31 -6.21 -0.09
CA LYS A 146 14.69 -7.46 0.31
C LYS A 146 15.68 -8.60 0.31
N ALA A 147 16.39 -8.78 -0.80
CA ALA A 147 17.30 -9.92 -0.99
C ALA A 147 18.47 -9.56 -1.89
N ILE A 148 19.56 -10.28 -1.71
CA ILE A 148 20.76 -10.20 -2.55
C ILE A 148 20.97 -11.59 -3.16
N TYR A 149 21.24 -11.64 -4.46
CA TYR A 149 21.45 -12.87 -5.21
C TYR A 149 22.90 -12.95 -5.66
N VAL A 150 23.53 -14.07 -5.39
CA VAL A 150 24.91 -14.35 -5.82
C VAL A 150 24.93 -15.69 -6.54
N ASN A 151 25.26 -15.70 -7.83
CA ASN A 151 25.28 -16.91 -8.66
C ASN A 151 23.97 -17.72 -8.54
N GLY A 152 22.82 -17.02 -8.42
CA GLY A 152 21.51 -17.65 -8.29
C GLY A 152 21.12 -18.02 -6.84
N TYR A 153 22.01 -17.91 -5.88
CA TYR A 153 21.67 -18.14 -4.48
C TYR A 153 21.03 -16.90 -3.86
N GLU A 154 19.91 -17.07 -3.17
CA GLU A 154 19.20 -15.98 -2.50
C GLU A 154 19.69 -15.80 -1.06
N PHE A 155 20.02 -14.57 -0.71
CA PHE A 155 20.38 -14.18 0.65
C PHE A 155 19.40 -13.12 1.14
N THR A 156 18.57 -13.49 2.12
CA THR A 156 17.59 -12.59 2.73
C THR A 156 18.09 -11.93 4.00
N GLU A 157 19.14 -12.49 4.61
CA GLU A 157 19.76 -11.94 5.81
C GLU A 157 20.91 -11.02 5.42
N HIS A 158 20.74 -9.75 5.64
CA HIS A 158 21.71 -8.70 5.39
C HIS A 158 21.47 -7.57 6.39
N THR A 159 22.46 -6.69 6.56
CA THR A 159 22.32 -5.51 7.42
C THR A 159 22.21 -4.28 6.52
N ASN A 160 20.99 -3.80 6.31
CA ASN A 160 20.70 -2.65 5.44
C ASN A 160 21.39 -2.75 4.06
N GLY A 161 21.30 -3.92 3.45
CA GLY A 161 21.92 -4.20 2.15
C GLY A 161 23.39 -4.58 2.20
N ALA A 162 24.01 -4.64 3.37
CA ALA A 162 25.39 -5.09 3.53
C ALA A 162 25.43 -6.60 3.77
N LEU A 163 26.22 -7.29 2.98
CA LEU A 163 26.38 -8.75 3.06
C LEU A 163 27.84 -9.11 2.80
N ASN A 164 28.42 -9.88 3.71
CA ASN A 164 29.78 -10.42 3.56
C ASN A 164 29.71 -11.94 3.51
N ILE A 165 30.26 -12.51 2.46
CA ILE A 165 30.22 -13.97 2.23
C ILE A 165 31.64 -14.47 2.10
N ARG A 166 31.94 -15.54 2.85
CA ARG A 166 33.23 -16.22 2.71
C ARG A 166 33.29 -16.97 1.39
N LEU A 167 34.35 -16.76 0.63
CA LEU A 167 34.52 -17.38 -0.69
C LEU A 167 34.53 -18.90 -0.65
N GLN A 168 34.88 -19.48 0.49
CA GLN A 168 34.86 -20.92 0.73
C GLN A 168 33.47 -21.54 0.63
N GLN A 169 32.42 -20.71 0.73
CA GLN A 169 31.02 -21.15 0.59
C GLN A 169 30.64 -21.41 -0.87
N PHE A 170 31.45 -20.94 -1.81
CA PHE A 170 31.18 -21.12 -3.24
C PHE A 170 32.14 -22.17 -3.83
N ASP A 171 31.65 -22.83 -4.89
CA ASP A 171 32.47 -23.74 -5.67
C ASP A 171 33.60 -22.94 -6.35
N ALA A 172 34.82 -23.46 -6.25
CA ALA A 172 35.99 -22.89 -6.89
C ALA A 172 35.87 -22.85 -8.43
N GLY A 173 34.88 -23.55 -9.00
CA GLY A 173 34.61 -23.53 -10.43
C GLY A 173 33.96 -22.25 -10.93
N TYR A 174 33.47 -21.37 -10.06
CA TYR A 174 32.91 -20.10 -10.50
C TYR A 174 34.01 -19.12 -10.92
N GLN A 175 34.04 -18.81 -12.20
CA GLN A 175 35.00 -17.82 -12.72
C GLN A 175 34.63 -16.40 -12.28
N TYR A 176 33.34 -16.11 -12.19
CA TYR A 176 32.81 -14.81 -11.82
C TYR A 176 31.74 -14.96 -10.78
N PHE A 177 31.60 -13.93 -9.95
CA PHE A 177 30.43 -13.74 -9.11
C PHE A 177 29.46 -12.82 -9.83
N THR A 178 28.25 -13.29 -10.07
CA THR A 178 27.16 -12.54 -10.70
C THR A 178 26.17 -12.15 -9.61
N ILE A 179 26.05 -10.86 -9.34
CA ILE A 179 25.35 -10.34 -8.18
C ILE A 179 24.22 -9.44 -8.63
N SER A 180 23.07 -9.59 -7.98
CA SER A 180 21.93 -8.66 -8.13
C SER A 180 21.25 -8.46 -6.79
N ALA A 181 20.47 -7.41 -6.68
CA ALA A 181 19.68 -7.13 -5.50
C ALA A 181 18.22 -6.89 -5.89
N MET A 182 17.31 -7.24 -5.01
CA MET A 182 15.88 -6.98 -5.16
C MET A 182 15.42 -6.12 -3.98
N ASP A 183 14.63 -5.08 -4.28
CA ASP A 183 14.00 -4.28 -3.24
C ASP A 183 12.68 -4.91 -2.77
N ASN A 184 12.05 -4.32 -1.77
CA ASN A 184 10.80 -4.83 -1.20
C ASN A 184 9.58 -4.65 -2.11
N ALA A 185 9.72 -3.88 -3.20
CA ALA A 185 8.68 -3.73 -4.21
C ALA A 185 8.84 -4.72 -5.37
N GLY A 186 9.94 -5.48 -5.40
CA GLY A 186 10.21 -6.46 -6.44
C GLY A 186 11.06 -5.95 -7.59
N ASN A 187 11.58 -4.71 -7.50
CA ASN A 187 12.49 -4.20 -8.52
C ASN A 187 13.88 -4.81 -8.33
N THR A 188 14.52 -5.17 -9.44
CA THR A 188 15.85 -5.79 -9.42
C THR A 188 16.90 -4.84 -9.97
N SER A 189 18.09 -4.87 -9.37
CA SER A 189 19.24 -4.09 -9.82
C SER A 189 19.77 -4.59 -11.16
N GLU A 190 20.60 -3.76 -11.79
CA GLU A 190 21.48 -4.26 -12.85
C GLU A 190 22.42 -5.32 -12.28
N ILE A 191 22.83 -6.26 -13.14
CA ILE A 191 23.72 -7.33 -12.74
C ILE A 191 25.13 -6.76 -12.57
N TYR A 192 25.69 -7.00 -11.38
CA TYR A 192 27.10 -6.67 -11.07
C TYR A 192 27.92 -7.93 -11.18
N LYS A 193 29.00 -7.88 -11.94
CA LYS A 193 29.86 -9.03 -12.21
C LYS A 193 31.28 -8.70 -11.74
N THR A 194 31.85 -9.58 -10.92
CA THR A 194 33.22 -9.44 -10.44
C THR A 194 33.96 -10.79 -10.54
N ALA A 195 35.23 -10.74 -10.83
CA ALA A 195 36.04 -11.95 -11.00
C ALA A 195 36.24 -12.66 -9.66
N ASN A 196 36.26 -13.99 -9.72
CA ASN A 196 36.70 -14.82 -8.58
C ASN A 196 38.23 -15.04 -8.70
N PRO A 197 39.01 -14.42 -7.82
CA PRO A 197 40.49 -14.58 -7.86
C PRO A 197 40.94 -15.99 -7.52
N TYR A 198 40.10 -16.81 -6.94
CA TYR A 198 40.37 -18.20 -6.57
C TYR A 198 39.93 -19.22 -7.63
N TYR A 199 39.45 -18.71 -8.79
CA TYR A 199 39.01 -19.58 -9.88
C TYR A 199 40.18 -20.46 -10.36
N THR A 200 39.90 -21.77 -10.49
CA THR A 200 40.82 -22.73 -11.01
C THR A 200 40.24 -23.36 -12.27
N ASP A 201 40.89 -23.19 -13.41
CA ASP A 201 40.47 -23.80 -14.66
C ASP A 201 40.59 -25.33 -14.57
N PRO A 202 39.51 -26.11 -14.72
CA PRO A 202 39.52 -27.56 -14.66
C PRO A 202 40.43 -28.21 -15.72
N GLU A 203 40.65 -27.51 -16.84
CA GLU A 203 41.51 -28.02 -17.93
C GLU A 203 43.00 -27.75 -17.72
N ASN A 204 43.35 -26.97 -16.72
CA ASN A 204 44.72 -26.53 -16.50
C ASN A 204 45.28 -27.04 -15.13
N LYS A 205 44.98 -28.31 -14.81
CA LYS A 205 45.34 -28.90 -13.49
C LYS A 205 46.81 -29.19 -13.29
N ASP A 206 47.64 -29.15 -14.34
CA ASP A 206 49.03 -29.57 -14.33
C ASP A 206 50.03 -28.42 -14.44
N SER A 207 49.64 -27.23 -14.23
CA SER A 207 50.51 -26.08 -14.26
C SER A 207 50.97 -25.64 -12.86
#